data_814cb232c6ce835d4eb0cc06cb25a4db
#
_entry.id   814cb232c6ce835d4eb0cc06cb25a4db
#
_cell.length_a   1.000
_cell.length_b   1.000
_cell.length_c   1.000
_cell.angle_alpha   90.00
_cell.angle_beta   90.00
_cell.angle_gamma   90.00
#
_symmetry.space_group_name_H-M   'P 1'
#
loop_
_entity.id
_entity.type
_entity.pdbx_description
1 polymer ?
#
loop_
_entity_poly.entity_id
_entity_poly.type
_entity_poly.pdbx_seq_one_letter_code
_entity_poly.pdbx_strand_id
1 'polypeptide(L)'
;MVEYLQYFYERLRKEYAGSLVKVENIKPMEPNAKEYLNKLAKAGLIEKVRWGWYWVPDKIRDPLDFFEKDKGFKMVCCQTAASLWNQDFVHRDAYSLKVTDRSYGKALEEFAKRRGWRVQVKYVSKPTNYRKAGGLVVEDMDETIIECMSRWAFMDAFATLYSNRGRIKLEDLSKRSYWKRIRGTNVRVRQALEYGCNLINESAGREVFGCRMAKLDDEYLKREIEEAVEKVVELG
;
A
#
# COMPACT_ATOMS: atom_id res chain seq x y z
N MET A 1 15.93 -30.30 -26.99
CA MET A 1 14.72 -29.48 -26.68
C MET A 1 14.41 -29.43 -25.16
N VAL A 2 14.45 -30.58 -24.47
CA VAL A 2 14.20 -30.67 -23.01
C VAL A 2 15.27 -29.90 -22.22
N GLU A 3 16.56 -30.09 -22.54
CA GLU A 3 17.69 -29.42 -21.87
C GLU A 3 17.64 -27.90 -21.98
N TYR A 4 17.25 -27.36 -23.16
CA TYR A 4 17.15 -25.92 -23.33
C TYR A 4 15.97 -25.32 -22.53
N LEU A 5 14.84 -26.04 -22.46
CA LEU A 5 13.69 -25.59 -21.64
C LEU A 5 14.05 -25.58 -20.15
N GLN A 6 14.81 -26.57 -19.70
CA GLN A 6 15.32 -26.63 -18.32
C GLN A 6 16.29 -25.47 -18.04
N TYR A 7 17.24 -25.22 -18.93
CA TYR A 7 18.17 -24.10 -18.82
C TYR A 7 17.45 -22.73 -18.77
N PHE A 8 16.44 -22.56 -19.65
CA PHE A 8 15.62 -21.35 -19.64
C PHE A 8 14.85 -21.20 -18.32
N TYR A 9 14.28 -22.28 -17.78
CA TYR A 9 13.56 -22.26 -16.50
C TYR A 9 14.48 -21.89 -15.34
N GLU A 10 15.68 -22.41 -15.28
CA GLU A 10 16.66 -22.08 -14.24
C GLU A 10 17.06 -20.60 -14.29
N ARG A 11 17.30 -20.06 -15.47
CA ARG A 11 17.54 -18.63 -15.66
C ARG A 11 16.36 -17.78 -15.21
N LEU A 12 15.14 -18.18 -15.61
CA LEU A 12 13.92 -17.50 -15.23
C LEU A 12 13.74 -17.48 -13.72
N ARG A 13 13.96 -18.62 -13.05
CA ARG A 13 13.91 -18.71 -11.58
C ARG A 13 14.97 -17.86 -10.90
N LYS A 14 16.20 -17.92 -11.38
CA LYS A 14 17.30 -17.12 -10.81
C LYS A 14 16.96 -15.64 -10.81
N GLU A 15 16.27 -15.17 -11.83
CA GLU A 15 15.97 -13.76 -11.99
C GLU A 15 14.60 -13.35 -11.41
N TYR A 16 13.58 -14.20 -11.54
CA TYR A 16 12.19 -13.81 -11.29
C TYR A 16 11.45 -14.68 -10.26
N ALA A 17 12.14 -15.51 -9.49
CA ALA A 17 11.47 -16.30 -8.45
C ALA A 17 10.64 -15.39 -7.51
N GLY A 18 9.39 -15.75 -7.27
CA GLY A 18 8.44 -14.97 -6.48
C GLY A 18 7.80 -13.79 -7.19
N SER A 19 8.04 -13.61 -8.51
CA SER A 19 7.56 -12.44 -9.26
C SER A 19 6.50 -12.77 -10.31
N LEU A 20 5.62 -11.79 -10.55
CA LEU A 20 4.79 -11.73 -11.75
C LEU A 20 5.62 -11.21 -12.93
N VAL A 21 5.65 -11.97 -14.01
CA VAL A 21 6.42 -11.63 -15.19
C VAL A 21 5.53 -11.48 -16.41
N LYS A 22 5.79 -10.45 -17.20
CA LYS A 22 5.15 -10.24 -18.50
C LYS A 22 6.00 -10.82 -19.60
N VAL A 23 5.39 -11.42 -20.62
CA VAL A 23 6.10 -12.00 -21.78
C VAL A 23 7.10 -11.01 -22.37
N GLU A 24 6.70 -9.74 -22.52
CA GLU A 24 7.53 -8.69 -23.08
C GLU A 24 8.83 -8.45 -22.30
N ASN A 25 8.77 -8.59 -20.97
CA ASN A 25 9.94 -8.40 -20.09
C ASN A 25 10.94 -9.57 -20.21
N ILE A 26 10.48 -10.72 -20.69
CA ILE A 26 11.30 -11.93 -20.86
C ILE A 26 11.92 -12.03 -22.27
N LYS A 27 11.35 -11.34 -23.27
CA LYS A 27 11.85 -11.35 -24.65
C LYS A 27 13.34 -11.00 -24.79
N PRO A 28 13.91 -10.07 -24.03
CA PRO A 28 15.36 -9.81 -24.09
C PRO A 28 16.21 -11.00 -23.65
N MET A 29 15.70 -11.84 -22.75
CA MET A 29 16.35 -13.06 -22.30
C MET A 29 16.13 -14.22 -23.28
N GLU A 30 14.96 -14.28 -23.89
CA GLU A 30 14.50 -15.36 -24.77
C GLU A 30 13.51 -14.82 -25.84
N PRO A 31 13.90 -14.74 -27.11
CA PRO A 31 13.02 -14.25 -28.17
C PRO A 31 11.69 -15.03 -28.28
N ASN A 32 11.73 -16.33 -28.04
CA ASN A 32 10.57 -17.21 -28.06
C ASN A 32 9.87 -17.32 -26.67
N ALA A 33 10.03 -16.30 -25.82
CA ALA A 33 9.54 -16.27 -24.44
C ALA A 33 8.08 -16.75 -24.30
N LYS A 34 7.19 -16.32 -25.18
CA LYS A 34 5.77 -16.71 -25.16
C LYS A 34 5.58 -18.24 -25.26
N GLU A 35 6.31 -18.87 -26.15
CA GLU A 35 6.23 -20.32 -26.38
C GLU A 35 6.77 -21.09 -25.17
N TYR A 36 7.96 -20.70 -24.69
CA TYR A 36 8.60 -21.36 -23.55
C TYR A 36 7.84 -21.15 -22.25
N LEU A 37 7.34 -19.95 -21.96
CA LEU A 37 6.48 -19.71 -20.80
C LEU A 37 5.19 -20.54 -20.86
N ASN A 38 4.57 -20.69 -22.03
CA ASN A 38 3.42 -21.58 -22.18
C ASN A 38 3.78 -23.06 -21.95
N LYS A 39 4.95 -23.53 -22.41
CA LYS A 39 5.44 -24.88 -22.16
C LYS A 39 5.69 -25.12 -20.67
N LEU A 40 6.35 -24.19 -20.00
CA LEU A 40 6.59 -24.24 -18.56
C LEU A 40 5.30 -24.23 -17.76
N ALA A 41 4.31 -23.42 -18.15
CA ALA A 41 3.01 -23.38 -17.50
C ALA A 41 2.22 -24.70 -17.69
N LYS A 42 2.27 -25.31 -18.89
CA LYS A 42 1.67 -26.62 -19.15
C LYS A 42 2.34 -27.75 -18.35
N ALA A 43 3.63 -27.62 -18.09
CA ALA A 43 4.39 -28.54 -17.24
C ALA A 43 4.20 -28.28 -15.72
N GLY A 44 3.41 -27.26 -15.32
CA GLY A 44 3.17 -26.93 -13.92
C GLY A 44 4.36 -26.26 -13.20
N LEU A 45 5.41 -25.87 -13.94
CA LEU A 45 6.61 -25.27 -13.37
C LEU A 45 6.44 -23.77 -13.06
N ILE A 46 5.53 -23.12 -13.77
CA ILE A 46 5.09 -21.74 -13.53
C ILE A 46 3.57 -21.65 -13.63
N GLU A 47 2.97 -20.60 -13.12
CA GLU A 47 1.52 -20.40 -13.17
C GLU A 47 1.15 -19.31 -14.17
N LYS A 48 0.27 -19.62 -15.13
CA LYS A 48 -0.32 -18.59 -15.98
C LYS A 48 -1.41 -17.85 -15.22
N VAL A 49 -1.17 -16.58 -14.91
CA VAL A 49 -2.10 -15.74 -14.15
C VAL A 49 -3.19 -15.18 -15.06
N ARG A 50 -2.78 -14.57 -16.19
CA ARG A 50 -3.67 -14.04 -17.22
C ARG A 50 -2.96 -13.96 -18.57
N TRP A 51 -3.61 -13.45 -19.59
CA TRP A 51 -2.99 -13.28 -20.90
C TRP A 51 -1.68 -12.47 -20.81
N GLY A 52 -0.57 -13.12 -21.23
CA GLY A 52 0.77 -12.54 -21.25
C GLY A 52 1.44 -12.38 -19.89
N TRP A 53 0.82 -12.82 -18.79
CA TRP A 53 1.36 -12.75 -17.44
C TRP A 53 1.47 -14.12 -16.79
N TYR A 54 2.62 -14.35 -16.15
CA TYR A 54 2.94 -15.61 -15.46
C TYR A 54 3.53 -15.31 -14.08
N TRP A 55 3.27 -16.16 -13.15
CA TRP A 55 3.96 -16.17 -11.88
C TRP A 55 5.03 -17.25 -11.86
N VAL A 56 6.26 -16.85 -11.47
CA VAL A 56 7.40 -17.76 -11.28
C VAL A 56 7.41 -18.16 -9.81
N PRO A 57 7.14 -19.43 -9.48
CA PRO A 57 6.96 -19.85 -8.09
C PRO A 57 8.18 -19.65 -7.22
N ASP A 58 7.91 -19.19 -5.98
CA ASP A 58 8.84 -19.17 -4.85
C ASP A 58 8.03 -19.39 -3.56
N LYS A 59 8.73 -19.62 -2.45
CA LYS A 59 8.11 -19.67 -1.12
C LYS A 59 7.62 -18.29 -0.75
N ILE A 60 6.31 -18.14 -0.57
CA ILE A 60 5.65 -16.91 -0.12
C ILE A 60 4.92 -17.24 1.17
N ARG A 61 5.19 -16.48 2.23
CA ARG A 61 4.57 -16.66 3.54
C ARG A 61 3.23 -15.94 3.64
N ASP A 62 3.20 -14.73 3.16
CA ASP A 62 2.07 -13.82 3.25
C ASP A 62 2.08 -12.80 2.07
N PRO A 63 1.06 -11.96 1.91
CA PRO A 63 1.03 -10.98 0.84
C PRO A 63 2.16 -9.95 0.87
N LEU A 64 2.65 -9.55 2.04
CA LEU A 64 3.76 -8.58 2.15
C LEU A 64 5.08 -9.21 1.69
N ASP A 65 5.34 -10.48 2.03
CA ASP A 65 6.49 -11.25 1.52
C ASP A 65 6.47 -11.33 -0.02
N PHE A 66 5.28 -11.52 -0.62
CA PHE A 66 5.13 -11.44 -2.07
C PHE A 66 5.42 -10.04 -2.60
N PHE A 67 4.86 -8.98 -1.99
CA PHE A 67 5.09 -7.62 -2.45
C PHE A 67 6.56 -7.20 -2.36
N GLU A 68 7.30 -7.74 -1.41
CA GLU A 68 8.73 -7.52 -1.27
C GLU A 68 9.53 -8.20 -2.38
N LYS A 69 9.23 -9.45 -2.70
CA LYS A 69 9.95 -10.26 -3.69
C LYS A 69 9.63 -9.91 -5.12
N ASP A 70 8.38 -9.57 -5.40
CA ASP A 70 7.93 -9.32 -6.76
C ASP A 70 8.54 -8.05 -7.33
N LYS A 71 9.13 -8.16 -8.52
CA LYS A 71 9.86 -7.08 -9.20
C LYS A 71 8.98 -6.00 -9.83
N GLY A 72 7.69 -6.25 -10.01
CA GLY A 72 6.75 -5.26 -10.53
C GLY A 72 6.65 -4.06 -9.58
N PHE A 73 6.64 -2.84 -10.15
CA PHE A 73 6.51 -1.65 -9.31
C PHE A 73 5.14 -1.59 -8.65
N LYS A 74 5.16 -1.59 -7.35
CA LYS A 74 4.01 -1.37 -6.47
C LYS A 74 4.44 -0.60 -5.23
N MET A 75 3.55 0.21 -4.73
CA MET A 75 3.73 0.96 -3.50
C MET A 75 2.60 0.62 -2.54
N VAL A 76 2.98 0.14 -1.37
CA VAL A 76 2.05 -0.05 -0.26
C VAL A 76 1.54 1.32 0.20
N CYS A 77 0.22 1.48 0.33
CA CYS A 77 -0.39 2.77 0.62
C CYS A 77 -1.58 2.68 1.59
N CYS A 78 -2.08 3.84 1.99
CA CYS A 78 -3.28 3.98 2.83
C CYS A 78 -3.22 3.06 4.06
N GLN A 79 -4.27 2.29 4.32
CA GLN A 79 -4.40 1.44 5.51
C GLN A 79 -3.26 0.42 5.68
N THR A 80 -2.73 -0.14 4.59
CA THR A 80 -1.59 -1.06 4.67
C THR A 80 -0.30 -0.33 5.01
N ALA A 81 -0.06 0.87 4.47
CA ALA A 81 1.07 1.70 4.88
C ALA A 81 0.91 2.17 6.33
N ALA A 82 -0.32 2.51 6.75
CA ALA A 82 -0.62 2.88 8.12
C ALA A 82 -0.26 1.77 9.11
N SER A 83 -0.61 0.50 8.83
CA SER A 83 -0.24 -0.62 9.70
C SER A 83 1.28 -0.78 9.85
N LEU A 84 2.04 -0.53 8.79
CA LEU A 84 3.50 -0.54 8.85
C LEU A 84 4.07 0.65 9.65
N TRP A 85 3.46 1.84 9.53
CA TRP A 85 3.91 3.04 10.26
C TRP A 85 3.52 3.04 11.73
N ASN A 86 2.40 2.40 12.09
CA ASN A 86 1.94 2.30 13.47
C ASN A 86 2.35 0.98 14.16
N GLN A 87 3.24 0.21 13.54
CA GLN A 87 3.79 -1.05 14.07
C GLN A 87 2.68 -2.08 14.39
N ASP A 88 1.75 -2.26 13.44
CA ASP A 88 0.61 -3.18 13.54
C ASP A 88 -0.40 -2.86 14.67
N PHE A 89 -0.40 -1.62 15.16
CA PHE A 89 -1.39 -1.14 16.12
C PHE A 89 -2.82 -1.34 15.61
N VAL A 90 -3.02 -1.16 14.30
CA VAL A 90 -4.26 -1.50 13.60
C VAL A 90 -3.93 -2.51 12.50
N HIS A 91 -4.23 -3.78 12.75
CA HIS A 91 -4.06 -4.84 11.76
C HIS A 91 -5.21 -4.85 10.75
N ARG A 92 -4.90 -5.09 9.47
CA ARG A 92 -5.89 -5.16 8.38
C ARG A 92 -5.63 -6.37 7.49
N ASP A 93 -6.71 -7.10 7.20
CA ASP A 93 -6.68 -8.24 6.28
C ASP A 93 -6.71 -7.81 4.79
N ALA A 94 -6.85 -6.52 4.52
CA ALA A 94 -6.91 -5.97 3.17
C ALA A 94 -5.66 -5.14 2.88
N TYR A 95 -5.09 -5.34 1.69
CA TYR A 95 -3.85 -4.70 1.24
C TYR A 95 -4.14 -3.64 0.18
N SER A 96 -3.74 -2.41 0.44
CA SER A 96 -3.90 -1.27 -0.46
C SER A 96 -2.58 -0.98 -1.18
N LEU A 97 -2.61 -0.98 -2.50
CA LEU A 97 -1.43 -0.79 -3.34
C LEU A 97 -1.66 0.28 -4.40
N LYS A 98 -0.61 1.05 -4.71
CA LYS A 98 -0.53 1.91 -5.89
C LYS A 98 0.43 1.30 -6.90
N VAL A 99 0.02 1.27 -8.17
CA VAL A 99 0.83 0.78 -9.29
C VAL A 99 0.85 1.79 -10.42
N THR A 100 1.88 1.76 -11.26
CA THR A 100 2.00 2.64 -12.44
C THR A 100 1.60 1.94 -13.73
N ASP A 101 1.72 0.61 -13.81
CA ASP A 101 1.30 -0.21 -14.95
C ASP A 101 -0.06 -0.85 -14.68
N ARG A 102 -1.07 -0.47 -15.48
CA ARG A 102 -2.43 -1.03 -15.40
C ARG A 102 -2.46 -2.53 -15.70
N SER A 103 -1.63 -2.99 -16.63
CA SER A 103 -1.59 -4.42 -16.99
C SER A 103 -1.03 -5.26 -15.85
N TYR A 104 0.02 -4.75 -15.19
CA TYR A 104 0.57 -5.34 -13.98
C TYR A 104 -0.46 -5.33 -12.84
N GLY A 105 -1.11 -4.20 -12.58
CA GLY A 105 -2.13 -4.10 -11.53
C GLY A 105 -3.24 -5.14 -11.69
N LYS A 106 -3.76 -5.32 -12.90
CA LYS A 106 -4.76 -6.36 -13.20
C LYS A 106 -4.22 -7.80 -13.03
N ALA A 107 -2.94 -8.05 -13.33
CA ALA A 107 -2.32 -9.34 -13.09
C ALA A 107 -2.16 -9.61 -11.58
N LEU A 108 -1.77 -8.60 -10.84
CA LEU A 108 -1.65 -8.65 -9.38
C LEU A 108 -2.99 -8.92 -8.69
N GLU A 109 -4.07 -8.23 -9.07
CA GLU A 109 -5.42 -8.47 -8.53
C GLU A 109 -5.90 -9.90 -8.81
N GLU A 110 -5.68 -10.39 -10.03
CA GLU A 110 -6.08 -11.75 -10.38
C GLU A 110 -5.26 -12.81 -9.63
N PHE A 111 -3.95 -12.60 -9.50
CA PHE A 111 -3.08 -13.45 -8.70
C PHE A 111 -3.48 -13.47 -7.22
N ALA A 112 -3.71 -12.30 -6.62
CA ALA A 112 -4.15 -12.16 -5.24
C ALA A 112 -5.50 -12.85 -5.00
N LYS A 113 -6.47 -12.66 -5.90
CA LYS A 113 -7.79 -13.29 -5.83
C LYS A 113 -7.71 -14.82 -5.78
N ARG A 114 -6.84 -15.43 -6.61
CA ARG A 114 -6.64 -16.90 -6.63
C ARG A 114 -6.08 -17.43 -5.31
N ARG A 115 -5.40 -16.58 -4.53
CA ARG A 115 -4.83 -16.92 -3.21
C ARG A 115 -5.71 -16.52 -2.03
N GLY A 116 -6.90 -16.00 -2.30
CA GLY A 116 -7.82 -15.52 -1.26
C GLY A 116 -7.36 -14.23 -0.59
N TRP A 117 -6.39 -13.51 -1.18
CA TRP A 117 -5.91 -12.25 -0.63
C TRP A 117 -6.82 -11.10 -1.02
N ARG A 118 -7.14 -10.24 -0.06
CA ARG A 118 -7.89 -9.01 -0.30
C ARG A 118 -6.93 -7.88 -0.68
N VAL A 119 -6.74 -7.68 -1.97
CA VAL A 119 -5.85 -6.63 -2.50
C VAL A 119 -6.67 -5.60 -3.27
N GLN A 120 -6.47 -4.34 -2.96
CA GLN A 120 -7.03 -3.19 -3.66
C GLN A 120 -5.92 -2.45 -4.40
N VAL A 121 -6.00 -2.39 -5.71
CA VAL A 121 -5.00 -1.73 -6.55
C VAL A 121 -5.52 -0.39 -7.05
N LYS A 122 -4.79 0.69 -6.73
CA LYS A 122 -5.01 2.03 -7.27
C LYS A 122 -3.97 2.34 -8.33
N TYR A 123 -4.43 2.75 -9.48
CA TYR A 123 -3.55 3.18 -10.55
C TYR A 123 -3.13 4.64 -10.37
N VAL A 124 -1.83 4.91 -10.48
CA VAL A 124 -1.25 6.26 -10.45
C VAL A 124 -0.30 6.44 -11.63
N SER A 125 -0.27 7.63 -12.23
CA SER A 125 0.63 7.93 -13.34
C SER A 125 2.10 8.04 -12.91
N LYS A 126 2.32 8.51 -11.68
CA LYS A 126 3.64 8.66 -11.07
C LYS A 126 3.53 8.45 -9.57
N PRO A 127 4.40 7.63 -8.96
CA PRO A 127 4.47 7.52 -7.51
C PRO A 127 5.07 8.81 -6.93
N THR A 128 4.53 9.25 -5.81
CA THR A 128 4.99 10.44 -5.09
C THR A 128 5.14 10.11 -3.62
N ASN A 129 6.15 10.70 -2.98
CA ASN A 129 6.33 10.64 -1.53
C ASN A 129 6.29 9.21 -0.96
N TYR A 130 7.33 8.44 -1.24
CA TYR A 130 7.48 7.08 -0.74
C TYR A 130 8.87 6.86 -0.14
N ARG A 131 8.98 5.87 0.71
CA ARG A 131 10.23 5.36 1.27
C ARG A 131 10.39 3.87 0.96
N LYS A 132 11.62 3.40 1.06
CA LYS A 132 11.90 1.96 1.07
C LYS A 132 11.98 1.50 2.53
N ALA A 133 11.21 0.47 2.87
CA ALA A 133 11.24 -0.20 4.16
C ALA A 133 11.49 -1.69 3.88
N GLY A 134 12.70 -2.18 4.13
CA GLY A 134 13.13 -3.48 3.65
C GLY A 134 13.12 -3.52 2.11
N GLY A 135 12.53 -4.55 1.53
CA GLY A 135 12.28 -4.66 0.08
C GLY A 135 11.01 -3.96 -0.39
N LEU A 136 10.16 -3.45 0.53
CA LEU A 136 8.90 -2.80 0.21
C LEU A 136 9.10 -1.33 -0.17
N VAL A 137 8.31 -0.87 -1.14
CA VAL A 137 8.10 0.56 -1.41
C VAL A 137 6.83 0.96 -0.65
N VAL A 138 6.96 1.84 0.33
CA VAL A 138 5.88 2.24 1.22
C VAL A 138 5.61 3.72 1.05
N GLU A 139 4.34 4.10 0.96
CA GLU A 139 3.92 5.50 0.96
C GLU A 139 4.46 6.23 2.19
N ASP A 140 4.91 7.46 2.02
CA ASP A 140 5.44 8.26 3.12
C ASP A 140 4.36 8.48 4.20
N MET A 141 4.77 8.52 5.45
CA MET A 141 3.88 8.59 6.61
C MET A 141 2.87 9.73 6.53
N ASP A 142 3.33 10.92 6.16
CA ASP A 142 2.48 12.10 6.02
C ASP A 142 1.40 11.91 4.94
N GLU A 143 1.79 11.34 3.80
CA GLU A 143 0.87 11.02 2.70
C GLU A 143 -0.14 9.95 3.12
N THR A 144 0.32 8.95 3.87
CA THR A 144 -0.50 7.87 4.42
C THR A 144 -1.59 8.43 5.34
N ILE A 145 -1.24 9.31 6.27
CA ILE A 145 -2.21 9.95 7.18
C ILE A 145 -3.27 10.71 6.38
N ILE A 146 -2.83 11.55 5.44
CA ILE A 146 -3.74 12.36 4.62
C ILE A 146 -4.64 11.48 3.75
N GLU A 147 -4.10 10.41 3.14
CA GLU A 147 -4.91 9.51 2.32
C GLU A 147 -5.91 8.73 3.17
N CYS A 148 -5.53 8.25 4.36
CA CYS A 148 -6.43 7.60 5.29
C CYS A 148 -7.55 8.54 5.73
N MET A 149 -7.23 9.78 6.11
CA MET A 149 -8.23 10.81 6.44
C MET A 149 -9.19 11.07 5.28
N SER A 150 -8.68 11.18 4.04
CA SER A 150 -9.50 11.43 2.86
C SER A 150 -10.43 10.29 2.48
N ARG A 151 -10.14 9.08 2.95
CA ARG A 151 -10.94 7.85 2.75
C ARG A 151 -11.79 7.47 3.97
N TRP A 152 -11.84 8.32 4.97
CA TRP A 152 -12.56 8.09 6.22
C TRP A 152 -12.03 6.89 7.01
N ALA A 153 -10.78 6.53 6.80
CA ALA A 153 -10.04 5.53 7.57
C ALA A 153 -9.39 6.20 8.80
N PHE A 154 -10.23 6.79 9.66
CA PHE A 154 -9.79 7.64 10.77
C PHE A 154 -8.95 6.88 11.78
N MET A 155 -9.35 5.66 12.12
CA MET A 155 -8.58 4.82 13.02
C MET A 155 -7.14 4.62 12.55
N ASP A 156 -6.95 4.31 11.27
CA ASP A 156 -5.62 4.13 10.68
C ASP A 156 -4.81 5.43 10.66
N ALA A 157 -5.46 6.54 10.35
CA ALA A 157 -4.83 7.86 10.33
C ALA A 157 -4.36 8.29 11.73
N PHE A 158 -5.25 8.21 12.74
CA PHE A 158 -4.93 8.62 14.09
C PHE A 158 -3.99 7.66 14.79
N ALA A 159 -4.07 6.35 14.56
CA ALA A 159 -3.10 5.38 15.05
C ALA A 159 -1.69 5.69 14.52
N THR A 160 -1.58 5.99 13.21
CA THR A 160 -0.30 6.36 12.61
C THR A 160 0.23 7.67 13.20
N LEU A 161 -0.64 8.67 13.36
CA LEU A 161 -0.29 9.96 13.94
C LEU A 161 0.18 9.80 15.40
N TYR A 162 -0.59 9.10 16.21
CA TYR A 162 -0.32 8.91 17.64
C TYR A 162 0.96 8.11 17.89
N SER A 163 1.17 7.00 17.19
CA SER A 163 2.37 6.19 17.30
C SER A 163 3.65 6.93 16.88
N ASN A 164 3.51 7.97 16.05
CA ASN A 164 4.64 8.75 15.55
C ASN A 164 4.63 10.23 16.01
N ARG A 165 3.93 10.53 17.11
CA ARG A 165 3.72 11.90 17.63
C ARG A 165 4.99 12.72 17.86
N GLY A 166 6.12 12.06 18.13
CA GLY A 166 7.41 12.75 18.26
C GLY A 166 8.11 13.08 16.94
N ARG A 167 7.59 12.60 15.80
CA ARG A 167 8.21 12.74 14.46
C ARG A 167 7.37 13.57 13.49
N ILE A 168 6.09 13.76 13.77
CA ILE A 168 5.14 14.42 12.89
C ILE A 168 4.81 15.79 13.43
N LYS A 169 4.92 16.81 12.55
CA LYS A 169 4.44 18.15 12.81
C LYS A 169 3.24 18.44 11.93
N LEU A 170 2.09 18.76 12.53
CA LEU A 170 0.85 19.04 11.78
C LEU A 170 0.99 20.19 10.78
N GLU A 171 1.83 21.19 11.11
CA GLU A 171 2.15 22.30 10.19
C GLU A 171 2.78 21.79 8.88
N ASP A 172 3.61 20.74 8.94
CA ASP A 172 4.26 20.18 7.78
C ASP A 172 3.29 19.36 6.94
N LEU A 173 2.33 18.65 7.56
CA LEU A 173 1.22 17.99 6.87
C LEU A 173 0.42 19.00 6.04
N SER A 174 0.12 20.18 6.60
CA SER A 174 -0.68 21.22 5.93
C SER A 174 0.02 21.86 4.72
N LYS A 175 1.35 21.79 4.65
CA LYS A 175 2.17 22.38 3.57
C LYS A 175 2.36 21.44 2.38
N ARG A 176 2.04 20.15 2.50
CA ARG A 176 2.27 19.15 1.45
C ARG A 176 1.42 19.42 0.21
N SER A 177 2.02 19.15 -0.96
CA SER A 177 1.39 19.38 -2.28
C SER A 177 0.08 18.59 -2.48
N TYR A 178 -0.14 17.55 -1.72
CA TYR A 178 -1.37 16.77 -1.73
C TYR A 178 -2.59 17.62 -1.40
N TRP A 179 -2.51 18.49 -0.38
CA TRP A 179 -3.57 19.43 -0.02
C TRP A 179 -3.95 20.38 -1.16
N LYS A 180 -3.00 20.70 -2.05
CA LYS A 180 -3.24 21.58 -3.20
C LYS A 180 -4.03 20.90 -4.32
N ARG A 181 -4.02 19.56 -4.40
CA ARG A 181 -4.69 18.79 -5.48
C ARG A 181 -6.16 18.52 -5.21
N ILE A 182 -6.59 18.51 -3.97
CA ILE A 182 -7.95 18.18 -3.57
C ILE A 182 -8.71 19.49 -3.26
N ARG A 183 -8.92 20.35 -4.26
CA ARG A 183 -9.76 21.55 -4.09
C ARG A 183 -11.17 21.15 -3.67
N GLY A 184 -11.67 21.69 -2.56
CA GLY A 184 -13.01 21.45 -2.02
C GLY A 184 -13.11 20.38 -0.93
N THR A 185 -12.36 19.27 -1.01
CA THR A 185 -12.32 18.23 0.04
C THR A 185 -11.35 18.57 1.16
N ASN A 186 -10.41 19.47 0.90
CA ASN A 186 -9.30 19.80 1.76
C ASN A 186 -9.67 20.44 3.09
N VAL A 187 -10.64 21.34 3.08
CA VAL A 187 -11.04 22.07 4.30
C VAL A 187 -11.62 21.07 5.30
N ARG A 188 -12.49 20.18 4.84
CA ARG A 188 -13.16 19.17 5.67
C ARG A 188 -12.17 18.14 6.25
N VAL A 189 -11.26 17.62 5.42
CA VAL A 189 -10.22 16.67 5.86
C VAL A 189 -9.27 17.34 6.85
N ARG A 190 -8.90 18.60 6.61
CA ARG A 190 -8.06 19.36 7.53
C ARG A 190 -8.76 19.62 8.86
N GLN A 191 -10.02 20.07 8.84
CA GLN A 191 -10.81 20.28 10.04
C GLN A 191 -10.97 18.98 10.85
N ALA A 192 -11.22 17.86 10.17
CA ALA A 192 -11.31 16.55 10.78
C ALA A 192 -9.99 16.12 11.46
N LEU A 193 -8.85 16.36 10.81
CA LEU A 193 -7.52 16.10 11.38
C LEU A 193 -7.25 16.99 12.59
N GLU A 194 -7.47 18.31 12.48
CA GLU A 194 -7.26 19.27 13.56
C GLU A 194 -8.19 18.93 14.75
N TYR A 195 -9.45 18.56 14.50
CA TYR A 195 -10.41 18.16 15.51
C TYR A 195 -9.94 16.91 16.28
N GLY A 196 -9.56 15.84 15.59
CA GLY A 196 -9.06 14.63 16.24
C GLY A 196 -7.76 14.86 17.01
N CYS A 197 -6.88 15.75 16.54
CA CYS A 197 -5.68 16.14 17.29
C CYS A 197 -6.01 16.91 18.57
N ASN A 198 -7.06 17.75 18.57
CA ASN A 198 -7.53 18.41 19.79
C ASN A 198 -8.04 17.39 20.81
N LEU A 199 -8.82 16.38 20.37
CA LEU A 199 -9.28 15.30 21.25
C LEU A 199 -8.12 14.48 21.86
N ILE A 200 -7.07 14.22 21.08
CA ILE A 200 -5.86 13.55 21.60
C ILE A 200 -5.18 14.42 22.64
N ASN A 201 -5.05 15.74 22.42
CA ASN A 201 -4.48 16.66 23.39
C ASN A 201 -5.30 16.71 24.69
N GLU A 202 -6.61 16.78 24.59
CA GLU A 202 -7.53 16.79 25.73
C GLU A 202 -7.41 15.48 26.53
N SER A 203 -7.44 14.32 25.87
CA SER A 203 -7.28 13.02 26.51
C SER A 203 -5.92 12.84 27.18
N ALA A 204 -4.86 13.39 26.58
CA ALA A 204 -3.51 13.36 27.15
C ALA A 204 -3.29 14.38 28.29
N GLY A 205 -4.21 15.32 28.52
CA GLY A 205 -4.06 16.44 29.45
C GLY A 205 -2.87 17.36 29.16
N ARG A 206 -2.36 17.32 27.94
CA ARG A 206 -1.22 18.15 27.49
C ARG A 206 -1.24 18.32 25.96
N GLU A 207 -0.55 19.34 25.47
CA GLU A 207 -0.35 19.51 24.03
C GLU A 207 0.60 18.44 23.48
N VAL A 208 0.02 17.44 22.77
CA VAL A 208 0.77 16.41 22.04
C VAL A 208 1.03 16.88 20.62
N PHE A 209 0.06 17.58 20.03
CA PHE A 209 0.12 18.17 18.70
C PHE A 209 -0.22 19.63 18.74
N GLY A 210 0.66 20.47 18.15
CA GLY A 210 0.36 21.87 17.89
C GLY A 210 -0.72 21.99 16.81
N CYS A 211 -1.98 22.10 17.21
CA CYS A 211 -3.11 22.20 16.29
C CYS A 211 -3.99 23.42 16.62
N ARG A 212 -4.68 23.93 15.59
CA ARG A 212 -5.68 24.98 15.79
C ARG A 212 -6.94 24.35 16.34
N MET A 213 -7.68 25.09 17.16
CA MET A 213 -9.02 24.68 17.58
C MET A 213 -9.91 24.59 16.34
N ALA A 214 -10.36 23.38 16.03
CA ALA A 214 -11.27 23.13 14.92
C ALA A 214 -12.67 22.80 15.44
N LYS A 215 -13.70 23.42 14.83
CA LYS A 215 -15.08 23.04 15.03
C LYS A 215 -15.53 22.19 13.82
N LEU A 216 -16.16 21.10 14.11
CA LEU A 216 -16.82 20.24 13.12
C LEU A 216 -18.33 20.39 13.30
N ASP A 217 -18.99 20.86 12.22
CA ASP A 217 -20.46 21.02 12.21
C ASP A 217 -21.18 19.73 11.77
N ASP A 218 -20.45 18.74 11.27
CA ASP A 218 -20.99 17.46 10.82
C ASP A 218 -20.95 16.45 11.98
N GLU A 219 -22.09 16.24 12.62
CA GLU A 219 -22.22 15.39 13.79
C GLU A 219 -21.90 13.90 13.52
N TYR A 220 -22.13 13.42 12.31
CA TYR A 220 -21.74 12.07 11.92
C TYR A 220 -20.21 11.93 11.86
N LEU A 221 -19.57 12.86 11.14
CA LEU A 221 -18.12 12.89 11.02
C LEU A 221 -17.44 13.07 12.38
N LYS A 222 -18.00 13.90 13.23
CA LYS A 222 -17.54 14.13 14.61
C LYS A 222 -17.54 12.85 15.42
N ARG A 223 -18.65 12.11 15.45
CA ARG A 223 -18.76 10.84 16.16
C ARG A 223 -17.75 9.80 15.65
N GLU A 224 -17.61 9.63 14.35
CA GLU A 224 -16.64 8.69 13.77
C GLU A 224 -15.18 9.01 14.17
N ILE A 225 -14.85 10.29 14.29
CA ILE A 225 -13.52 10.73 14.74
C ILE A 225 -13.36 10.51 16.24
N GLU A 226 -14.37 10.84 17.06
CA GLU A 226 -14.37 10.62 18.51
C GLU A 226 -14.14 9.15 18.83
N GLU A 227 -14.90 8.24 18.21
CA GLU A 227 -14.73 6.80 18.36
C GLU A 227 -13.35 6.30 17.93
N ALA A 228 -12.80 6.84 16.84
CA ALA A 228 -11.47 6.47 16.38
C ALA A 228 -10.36 6.94 17.32
N VAL A 229 -10.46 8.18 17.83
CA VAL A 229 -9.48 8.75 18.77
C VAL A 229 -9.52 8.05 20.10
N GLU A 230 -10.72 7.79 20.65
CA GLU A 230 -10.89 7.06 21.91
C GLU A 230 -10.18 5.71 21.88
N LYS A 231 -10.43 4.90 20.84
CA LYS A 231 -9.76 3.61 20.64
C LYS A 231 -8.24 3.72 20.53
N VAL A 232 -7.75 4.75 19.84
CA VAL A 232 -6.30 4.95 19.66
C VAL A 232 -5.64 5.33 20.99
N VAL A 233 -6.30 6.16 21.80
CA VAL A 233 -5.78 6.58 23.11
C VAL A 233 -5.83 5.45 24.12
N GLU A 234 -6.89 4.64 24.12
CA GLU A 234 -7.03 3.48 25.02
C GLU A 234 -5.99 2.39 24.75
N LEU A 235 -5.60 2.19 23.49
CA LEU A 235 -4.66 1.15 23.09
C LEU A 235 -3.18 1.58 23.17
N GLY A 236 -2.88 2.88 23.24
CA GLY A 236 -1.53 3.44 23.21
C GLY A 236 -1.07 4.03 24.50
#